data_89e572fb2f765ab93a15b76ed8e98644
#
_entry.id   89e572fb2f765ab93a15b76ed8e98644
#
_cell.length_a   1.000
_cell.length_b   1.000
_cell.length_c   1.000
_cell.angle_alpha   90.00
_cell.angle_beta   90.00
_cell.angle_gamma   90.00
#
_symmetry.space_group_name_H-M   'P 1'
#
loop_
_entity.id
_entity.type
_entity.pdbx_description
1 polymer ?
#
loop_
_entity_poly.entity_id
_entity_poly.type
_entity_poly.pdbx_seq_one_letter_code
_entity_poly.pdbx_strand_id
1 'polypeptide(L)'
;ASLFLAEAFDIGKTPPARTRRRVMDEIADQKHTETAPVATERPTPREPLQLSYKRLEDYETCPYKYRLLHALAVNPILTADHRVNFGNAVHQSVAFAHKKRLDGALISEEELIEVFRSVWRSEGYRNEEHERERFAQGVEALQEFRAREIESGPAASAVERHFRVKLEDVVISGSMDRVDEGPEGVALVDYKTSEKDDEEKADEASRKSLQLSVYALAYREMSGRLPDRLELRYVLTGIAGVSDCGEDRIAKAHAKIEEIAVAIRAEKFEALPDARKCSICACRPICRESAV
;
A
#
# COMPACT_ATOMS: atom_id res chain seq x y z
N ALA A 1 -35.70 14.62 27.58
CA ALA A 1 -35.32 13.27 27.19
C ALA A 1 -36.28 12.77 26.14
N SER A 2 -35.78 12.36 24.96
CA SER A 2 -36.68 11.90 23.89
C SER A 2 -37.27 10.55 24.26
N LEU A 3 -38.54 10.31 23.86
CA LEU A 3 -39.25 9.05 24.07
C LEU A 3 -38.41 7.82 23.63
N PHE A 4 -37.56 7.98 22.68
CA PHE A 4 -36.64 6.93 22.16
C PHE A 4 -35.61 6.42 23.18
N LEU A 5 -35.18 7.26 24.12
CA LEU A 5 -34.25 6.86 25.19
C LEU A 5 -34.95 6.13 26.35
N ALA A 6 -36.24 6.38 26.53
CA ALA A 6 -37.03 5.72 27.58
C ALA A 6 -37.40 4.27 27.21
N GLU A 7 -37.62 3.98 25.92
CA GLU A 7 -37.88 2.62 25.42
C GLU A 7 -36.61 1.75 25.32
N ALA A 8 -35.45 2.35 25.01
CA ALA A 8 -34.21 1.60 24.86
C ALA A 8 -33.59 1.13 26.19
N PHE A 9 -33.94 1.75 27.32
CA PHE A 9 -33.30 1.49 28.61
C PHE A 9 -34.27 1.09 29.76
N ASP A 10 -35.53 0.84 29.48
CA ASP A 10 -36.54 0.40 30.47
C ASP A 10 -36.43 1.17 31.82
N ILE A 11 -36.43 2.51 31.74
CA ILE A 11 -36.19 3.42 32.89
C ILE A 11 -37.37 3.44 33.87
N GLY A 12 -38.01 2.33 34.06
CA GLY A 12 -39.12 2.18 34.99
C GLY A 12 -38.95 1.14 36.09
N LYS A 13 -37.88 0.34 36.03
CA LYS A 13 -37.60 -0.68 37.04
C LYS A 13 -36.22 -0.42 37.63
N THR A 14 -36.15 0.11 38.82
CA THR A 14 -34.94 0.21 39.61
C THR A 14 -34.46 -1.22 39.90
N PRO A 15 -33.31 -1.66 39.39
CA PRO A 15 -32.79 -2.96 39.76
C PRO A 15 -32.49 -3.00 41.26
N PRO A 16 -32.74 -4.13 41.95
CA PRO A 16 -32.43 -4.22 43.37
C PRO A 16 -30.95 -3.92 43.60
N ALA A 17 -30.66 -3.06 44.58
CA ALA A 17 -29.29 -2.68 44.95
C ALA A 17 -28.49 -3.94 45.27
N ARG A 18 -27.64 -4.38 44.34
CA ARG A 18 -26.62 -5.37 44.63
C ARG A 18 -25.54 -4.71 45.49
N THR A 19 -25.55 -5.04 46.78
CA THR A 19 -24.56 -4.55 47.71
C THR A 19 -23.17 -5.11 47.30
N ARG A 20 -22.19 -4.25 47.27
CA ARG A 20 -20.77 -4.56 46.96
C ARG A 20 -20.23 -5.80 47.69
N ARG A 21 -20.82 -6.15 48.82
CA ARG A 21 -20.53 -7.32 49.67
C ARG A 21 -20.88 -8.65 48.98
N ARG A 22 -22.00 -8.74 48.24
CA ARG A 22 -22.41 -9.96 47.54
C ARG A 22 -21.50 -10.36 46.38
N VAL A 23 -20.95 -9.37 45.68
CA VAL A 23 -20.01 -9.63 44.57
C VAL A 23 -18.68 -10.16 45.11
N MET A 24 -18.23 -9.67 46.22
CA MET A 24 -16.98 -10.14 46.86
C MET A 24 -17.14 -11.54 47.47
N ASP A 25 -18.31 -11.85 48.01
CA ASP A 25 -18.62 -13.20 48.54
C ASP A 25 -18.75 -14.25 47.41
N GLU A 26 -19.31 -13.86 46.26
CA GLU A 26 -19.35 -14.72 45.06
C GLU A 26 -17.95 -14.98 44.45
N ILE A 27 -17.03 -14.02 44.57
CA ILE A 27 -15.63 -14.19 44.13
C ILE A 27 -14.85 -15.08 45.10
N ALA A 28 -15.13 -14.98 46.42
CA ALA A 28 -14.45 -15.77 47.44
C ALA A 28 -14.91 -17.24 47.47
N ASP A 29 -16.11 -17.56 46.99
CA ASP A 29 -16.66 -18.90 46.96
C ASP A 29 -16.28 -19.69 45.72
N GLN A 30 -15.55 -19.10 44.74
CA GLN A 30 -14.89 -19.84 43.66
C GLN A 30 -13.67 -20.59 44.24
N LYS A 31 -13.93 -21.66 44.97
CA LYS A 31 -12.91 -22.66 45.30
C LYS A 31 -12.25 -23.12 43.98
N HIS A 32 -10.92 -23.09 43.99
CA HIS A 32 -10.10 -23.68 42.92
C HIS A 32 -10.59 -25.09 42.64
N THR A 33 -11.42 -25.23 41.62
CA THR A 33 -11.63 -26.52 41.01
C THR A 33 -10.33 -26.82 40.27
N GLU A 34 -9.61 -27.85 40.70
CA GLU A 34 -8.47 -28.38 39.93
C GLU A 34 -8.97 -28.61 38.49
N THR A 35 -8.54 -27.74 37.61
CA THR A 35 -8.82 -27.88 36.20
C THR A 35 -8.14 -29.14 35.72
N ALA A 36 -8.94 -30.13 35.28
CA ALA A 36 -8.43 -31.24 34.50
C ALA A 36 -7.47 -30.71 33.43
N PRO A 37 -6.39 -31.45 33.08
CA PRO A 37 -5.45 -30.99 32.08
C PRO A 37 -6.24 -30.64 30.82
N VAL A 38 -6.19 -29.34 30.49
CA VAL A 38 -6.77 -28.83 29.25
C VAL A 38 -6.15 -29.65 28.15
N ALA A 39 -6.99 -30.44 27.47
CA ALA A 39 -6.57 -31.12 26.24
C ALA A 39 -5.91 -30.05 25.38
N THR A 40 -4.66 -30.29 25.01
CA THR A 40 -3.93 -29.37 24.10
C THR A 40 -4.77 -29.25 22.83
N GLU A 41 -5.57 -28.18 22.77
CA GLU A 41 -6.29 -27.84 21.56
C GLU A 41 -5.26 -27.83 20.44
N ARG A 42 -5.51 -28.61 19.40
CA ARG A 42 -4.72 -28.54 18.18
C ARG A 42 -4.76 -27.07 17.79
N PRO A 43 -3.59 -26.43 17.58
CA PRO A 43 -3.59 -25.01 17.21
C PRO A 43 -4.50 -24.86 16.01
N THR A 44 -5.56 -24.09 16.16
CA THR A 44 -6.43 -23.71 15.04
C THR A 44 -5.51 -23.13 13.96
N PRO A 45 -5.63 -23.54 12.70
CA PRO A 45 -4.80 -23.00 11.64
C PRO A 45 -4.90 -21.47 11.69
N ARG A 46 -3.80 -20.79 11.97
CA ARG A 46 -3.78 -19.31 11.95
C ARG A 46 -4.14 -18.86 10.55
N GLU A 47 -5.08 -17.94 10.46
CA GLU A 47 -5.37 -17.32 9.16
C GLU A 47 -4.11 -16.68 8.57
N PRO A 48 -3.87 -16.86 7.26
CA PRO A 48 -2.72 -16.27 6.60
C PRO A 48 -2.72 -14.74 6.76
N LEU A 49 -1.58 -14.19 7.11
CA LEU A 49 -1.42 -12.73 7.23
C LEU A 49 -1.58 -12.08 5.84
N GLN A 50 -2.51 -11.14 5.73
CA GLN A 50 -2.76 -10.42 4.47
C GLN A 50 -1.84 -9.20 4.40
N LEU A 51 -0.91 -9.20 3.44
CA LEU A 51 0.03 -8.11 3.20
C LEU A 51 -0.12 -7.55 1.78
N SER A 52 0.38 -6.34 1.60
CA SER A 52 0.63 -5.70 0.31
C SER A 52 1.97 -4.99 0.39
N TYR A 53 2.54 -4.59 -0.76
CA TYR A 53 3.75 -3.77 -0.73
C TYR A 53 3.60 -2.55 0.20
N LYS A 54 2.46 -1.85 0.14
CA LYS A 54 2.21 -0.68 1.00
C LYS A 54 2.25 -1.02 2.50
N ARG A 55 1.72 -2.15 2.89
CA ARG A 55 1.79 -2.63 4.28
C ARG A 55 3.21 -2.98 4.71
N LEU A 56 3.99 -3.59 3.82
CA LEU A 56 5.41 -3.85 4.05
C LEU A 56 6.19 -2.54 4.21
N GLU A 57 6.00 -1.59 3.30
CA GLU A 57 6.63 -0.27 3.33
C GLU A 57 6.27 0.51 4.61
N ASP A 58 5.01 0.48 5.02
CA ASP A 58 4.56 1.15 6.24
C ASP A 58 5.23 0.55 7.49
N TYR A 59 5.40 -0.79 7.53
CA TYR A 59 6.11 -1.47 8.61
C TYR A 59 7.61 -1.12 8.62
N GLU A 60 8.28 -1.17 7.47
CA GLU A 60 9.71 -0.82 7.35
C GLU A 60 9.97 0.65 7.68
N THR A 61 9.05 1.53 7.29
CA THR A 61 9.17 2.95 7.60
C THR A 61 9.08 3.19 9.11
N CYS A 62 8.09 2.58 9.76
CA CYS A 62 7.88 2.65 11.19
C CYS A 62 6.85 1.58 11.61
N PRO A 63 7.24 0.54 12.38
CA PRO A 63 6.31 -0.48 12.86
C PRO A 63 5.09 0.09 13.61
N TYR A 64 5.27 1.19 14.35
CA TYR A 64 4.16 1.88 15.01
C TYR A 64 3.16 2.50 14.03
N LYS A 65 3.63 3.03 12.89
CA LYS A 65 2.76 3.48 11.79
C LYS A 65 1.89 2.33 11.25
N TYR A 66 2.52 1.17 11.02
CA TYR A 66 1.79 -0.04 10.62
C TYR A 66 0.72 -0.43 11.64
N ARG A 67 1.08 -0.43 12.94
CA ARG A 67 0.14 -0.72 14.01
C ARG A 67 -1.08 0.19 13.97
N LEU A 68 -0.88 1.50 13.86
CA LEU A 68 -1.98 2.46 13.82
C LEU A 68 -2.88 2.24 12.60
N LEU A 69 -2.28 2.14 11.40
CA LEU A 69 -3.04 2.08 10.14
C LEU A 69 -3.69 0.72 9.86
N HIS A 70 -2.99 -0.37 10.18
CA HIS A 70 -3.37 -1.69 9.71
C HIS A 70 -3.80 -2.67 10.81
N ALA A 71 -3.19 -2.61 11.99
CA ALA A 71 -3.58 -3.48 13.10
C ALA A 71 -4.76 -2.89 13.89
N LEU A 72 -4.73 -1.60 14.19
CA LEU A 72 -5.80 -0.90 14.90
C LEU A 72 -6.83 -0.28 13.95
N ALA A 73 -6.59 -0.32 12.64
CA ALA A 73 -7.42 0.27 11.60
C ALA A 73 -7.83 1.73 11.90
N VAL A 74 -6.94 2.47 12.58
CA VAL A 74 -7.16 3.88 12.82
C VAL A 74 -7.13 4.59 11.48
N ASN A 75 -8.24 5.22 11.12
CA ASN A 75 -8.28 6.08 9.95
C ASN A 75 -7.89 7.50 10.40
N PRO A 76 -6.60 7.90 10.32
CA PRO A 76 -6.25 9.26 10.64
C PRO A 76 -7.05 10.15 9.72
N ILE A 77 -7.55 11.28 10.22
CA ILE A 77 -8.05 12.32 9.34
C ILE A 77 -6.84 12.73 8.50
N LEU A 78 -6.72 12.09 7.35
CA LEU A 78 -5.62 12.33 6.43
C LEU A 78 -5.73 13.78 6.01
N THR A 79 -4.83 14.62 6.52
CA THR A 79 -4.55 15.85 5.82
C THR A 79 -4.16 15.44 4.41
N ALA A 80 -4.98 15.82 3.44
CA ALA A 80 -4.75 15.45 2.06
C ALA A 80 -3.31 15.83 1.68
N ASP A 81 -2.54 14.87 1.19
CA ASP A 81 -1.19 15.12 0.71
C ASP A 81 -1.25 15.29 -0.82
N HIS A 82 -0.98 16.50 -1.29
CA HIS A 82 -0.96 16.82 -2.71
C HIS A 82 -0.07 15.87 -3.54
N ARG A 83 1.01 15.33 -2.95
CA ARG A 83 1.91 14.39 -3.64
C ARG A 83 1.22 13.05 -3.91
N VAL A 84 0.43 12.58 -2.96
CA VAL A 84 -0.37 11.35 -3.12
C VAL A 84 -1.49 11.58 -4.14
N ASN A 85 -2.18 12.72 -4.07
CA ASN A 85 -3.24 13.07 -5.01
C ASN A 85 -2.70 13.21 -6.43
N PHE A 86 -1.59 13.92 -6.60
CA PHE A 86 -0.87 14.07 -7.86
C PHE A 86 -0.44 12.70 -8.42
N GLY A 87 0.24 11.89 -7.60
CA GLY A 87 0.67 10.54 -7.98
C GLY A 87 -0.48 9.68 -8.47
N ASN A 88 -1.57 9.62 -7.70
CA ASN A 88 -2.76 8.86 -8.06
C ASN A 88 -3.39 9.33 -9.39
N ALA A 89 -3.46 10.64 -9.63
CA ALA A 89 -4.00 11.19 -10.87
C ALA A 89 -3.14 10.79 -12.07
N VAL A 90 -1.83 10.88 -11.97
CA VAL A 90 -0.90 10.46 -13.03
C VAL A 90 -1.01 8.96 -13.28
N HIS A 91 -0.96 8.11 -12.23
CA HIS A 91 -1.08 6.66 -12.37
C HIS A 91 -2.37 6.23 -13.07
N GLN A 92 -3.51 6.82 -12.68
CA GLN A 92 -4.80 6.51 -13.31
C GLN A 92 -4.82 6.91 -14.78
N SER A 93 -4.24 8.06 -15.13
CA SER A 93 -4.16 8.53 -16.51
C SER A 93 -3.26 7.65 -17.37
N VAL A 94 -2.10 7.27 -16.86
CA VAL A 94 -1.16 6.34 -17.51
C VAL A 94 -1.81 4.98 -17.72
N ALA A 95 -2.46 4.43 -16.69
CA ALA A 95 -3.15 3.15 -16.78
C ALA A 95 -4.29 3.20 -17.82
N PHE A 96 -5.07 4.29 -17.85
CA PHE A 96 -6.13 4.46 -18.83
C PHE A 96 -5.59 4.49 -20.28
N ALA A 97 -4.50 5.23 -20.51
CA ALA A 97 -3.89 5.32 -21.83
C ALA A 97 -3.40 3.95 -22.33
N HIS A 98 -2.75 3.17 -21.47
CA HIS A 98 -2.31 1.82 -21.81
C HIS A 98 -3.48 0.85 -22.04
N LYS A 99 -4.52 0.90 -21.21
CA LYS A 99 -5.72 0.07 -21.37
C LYS A 99 -6.38 0.34 -22.71
N LYS A 100 -6.54 1.62 -23.06
CA LYS A 100 -7.10 2.00 -24.36
C LYS A 100 -6.28 1.45 -25.54
N ARG A 101 -4.94 1.48 -25.40
CA ARG A 101 -4.05 0.90 -26.41
C ARG A 101 -4.17 -0.63 -26.49
N LEU A 102 -4.37 -1.33 -25.39
CA LEU A 102 -4.65 -2.77 -25.37
C LEU A 102 -5.96 -3.10 -26.11
N ASP A 103 -6.94 -2.21 -26.03
CA ASP A 103 -8.21 -2.32 -26.75
C ASP A 103 -8.09 -1.94 -28.25
N GLY A 104 -6.89 -1.69 -28.74
CA GLY A 104 -6.59 -1.39 -30.14
C GLY A 104 -6.79 0.07 -30.55
N ALA A 105 -6.98 0.98 -29.60
CA ALA A 105 -7.15 2.40 -29.86
C ALA A 105 -6.04 3.25 -29.22
N LEU A 106 -5.61 4.30 -29.91
CA LEU A 106 -4.72 5.30 -29.32
C LEU A 106 -5.54 6.40 -28.66
N ILE A 107 -5.11 6.82 -27.47
CA ILE A 107 -5.70 7.97 -26.78
C ILE A 107 -5.21 9.25 -27.45
N SER A 108 -6.11 10.22 -27.69
CA SER A 108 -5.68 11.57 -28.10
C SER A 108 -5.09 12.33 -26.92
N GLU A 109 -4.40 13.43 -27.19
CA GLU A 109 -3.84 14.28 -26.16
C GLU A 109 -4.94 14.92 -25.31
N GLU A 110 -5.97 15.45 -25.97
CA GLU A 110 -7.11 16.09 -25.33
C GLU A 110 -7.85 15.12 -24.40
N GLU A 111 -8.05 13.88 -24.88
CA GLU A 111 -8.72 12.85 -24.08
C GLU A 111 -7.87 12.46 -22.85
N LEU A 112 -6.54 12.33 -23.01
CA LEU A 112 -5.65 12.00 -21.87
C LEU A 112 -5.67 13.10 -20.81
N ILE A 113 -5.65 14.38 -21.24
CA ILE A 113 -5.73 15.54 -20.32
C ILE A 113 -7.10 15.59 -19.64
N GLU A 114 -8.19 15.26 -20.36
CA GLU A 114 -9.53 15.20 -19.76
C GLU A 114 -9.64 14.10 -18.71
N VAL A 115 -9.06 12.91 -18.96
CA VAL A 115 -8.94 11.85 -17.95
C VAL A 115 -8.18 12.35 -16.74
N PHE A 116 -7.02 13.00 -16.94
CA PHE A 116 -6.22 13.55 -15.84
C PHE A 116 -7.02 14.59 -15.03
N ARG A 117 -7.74 15.48 -15.69
CA ARG A 117 -8.61 16.46 -15.03
C ARG A 117 -9.74 15.80 -14.24
N SER A 118 -10.35 14.75 -14.76
CA SER A 118 -11.47 14.07 -14.13
C SER A 118 -11.11 13.35 -12.83
N VAL A 119 -9.84 12.92 -12.69
CA VAL A 119 -9.33 12.22 -11.50
C VAL A 119 -8.52 13.13 -10.58
N TRP A 120 -8.36 14.39 -10.96
CA TRP A 120 -7.65 15.39 -10.15
C TRP A 120 -8.38 15.70 -8.86
N ARG A 121 -7.62 15.89 -7.78
CA ARG A 121 -8.12 16.27 -6.46
C ARG A 121 -7.37 17.49 -5.97
N SER A 122 -8.10 18.56 -5.66
CA SER A 122 -7.54 19.87 -5.25
C SER A 122 -7.08 19.93 -3.80
N GLU A 123 -7.34 18.90 -3.00
CA GLU A 123 -7.00 18.92 -1.59
C GLU A 123 -5.49 18.71 -1.35
N GLY A 124 -4.96 19.39 -0.34
CA GLY A 124 -3.58 19.21 0.14
C GLY A 124 -2.53 20.07 -0.54
N TYR A 125 -2.89 20.89 -1.53
CA TYR A 125 -2.00 21.91 -2.10
C TYR A 125 -1.87 23.11 -1.16
N ARG A 126 -0.72 23.80 -1.22
CA ARG A 126 -0.45 24.96 -0.34
C ARG A 126 -1.38 26.13 -0.61
N ASN A 127 -1.69 26.38 -1.87
CA ASN A 127 -2.57 27.41 -2.39
C ASN A 127 -2.95 27.09 -3.84
N GLU A 128 -3.81 27.90 -4.45
CA GLU A 128 -4.27 27.72 -5.84
C GLU A 128 -3.14 27.86 -6.88
N GLU A 129 -2.11 28.66 -6.61
CA GLU A 129 -0.96 28.82 -7.50
C GLU A 129 -0.14 27.53 -7.55
N HIS A 130 0.19 26.96 -6.38
CA HIS A 130 0.88 25.68 -6.29
C HIS A 130 0.07 24.53 -6.91
N GLU A 131 -1.25 24.53 -6.78
CA GLU A 131 -2.12 23.56 -7.44
C GLU A 131 -2.03 23.70 -8.96
N ARG A 132 -2.16 24.91 -9.50
CA ARG A 132 -2.05 25.18 -10.95
C ARG A 132 -0.69 24.78 -11.52
N GLU A 133 0.41 25.08 -10.83
CA GLU A 133 1.75 24.68 -11.23
C GLU A 133 1.87 23.16 -11.31
N ARG A 134 1.39 22.44 -10.27
CA ARG A 134 1.42 20.97 -10.26
C ARG A 134 0.53 20.36 -11.32
N PHE A 135 -0.65 20.93 -11.57
CA PHE A 135 -1.52 20.48 -12.65
C PHE A 135 -0.85 20.65 -14.02
N ALA A 136 -0.26 21.81 -14.29
CA ALA A 136 0.46 22.09 -15.54
C ALA A 136 1.64 21.14 -15.73
N GLN A 137 2.42 20.86 -14.69
CA GLN A 137 3.51 19.88 -14.72
C GLN A 137 2.99 18.47 -15.06
N GLY A 138 1.85 18.07 -14.50
CA GLY A 138 1.23 16.78 -14.82
C GLY A 138 0.77 16.69 -16.27
N VAL A 139 0.20 17.77 -16.81
CA VAL A 139 -0.20 17.85 -18.22
C VAL A 139 1.02 17.68 -19.13
N GLU A 140 2.08 18.44 -18.93
CA GLU A 140 3.32 18.36 -19.71
C GLU A 140 3.92 16.94 -19.67
N ALA A 141 4.03 16.36 -18.48
CA ALA A 141 4.56 15.01 -18.30
C ALA A 141 3.71 13.94 -19.01
N LEU A 142 2.38 14.09 -19.01
CA LEU A 142 1.49 13.16 -19.69
C LEU A 142 1.51 13.31 -21.23
N GLN A 143 1.72 14.52 -21.74
CA GLN A 143 1.94 14.77 -23.17
C GLN A 143 3.20 14.05 -23.66
N GLU A 144 4.31 14.25 -22.95
CA GLU A 144 5.56 13.57 -23.24
C GLU A 144 5.47 12.03 -23.07
N PHE A 145 4.83 11.56 -22.00
CA PHE A 145 4.55 10.14 -21.80
C PHE A 145 3.79 9.55 -22.98
N ARG A 146 2.73 10.24 -23.43
CA ARG A 146 1.93 9.80 -24.58
C ARG A 146 2.79 9.64 -25.84
N ALA A 147 3.61 10.63 -26.15
CA ALA A 147 4.49 10.59 -27.33
C ALA A 147 5.52 9.44 -27.24
N ARG A 148 6.14 9.27 -26.09
CA ARG A 148 7.18 8.23 -25.90
C ARG A 148 6.61 6.81 -25.80
N GLU A 149 5.57 6.61 -25.01
CA GLU A 149 5.15 5.27 -24.64
C GLU A 149 3.88 4.80 -25.34
N ILE A 150 2.98 5.70 -25.66
CA ILE A 150 1.72 5.34 -26.31
C ILE A 150 1.83 5.35 -27.83
N GLU A 151 2.47 6.35 -28.41
CA GLU A 151 2.64 6.44 -29.87
C GLU A 151 3.81 5.61 -30.38
N SER A 152 4.97 5.73 -29.73
CA SER A 152 6.24 5.19 -30.26
C SER A 152 6.71 3.93 -29.53
N GLY A 153 6.31 3.72 -28.27
CA GLY A 153 6.74 2.58 -27.47
C GLY A 153 6.01 1.27 -27.81
N PRO A 154 6.46 0.12 -27.31
CA PRO A 154 5.75 -1.15 -27.44
C PRO A 154 4.42 -1.12 -26.66
N ALA A 155 3.43 -1.88 -27.14
CA ALA A 155 2.21 -2.08 -26.38
C ALA A 155 2.46 -2.94 -25.16
N ALA A 156 1.82 -2.58 -24.04
CA ALA A 156 1.80 -3.42 -22.85
C ALA A 156 1.13 -4.77 -23.14
N SER A 157 1.52 -5.83 -22.44
CA SER A 157 0.81 -7.11 -22.46
C SER A 157 -0.31 -7.16 -21.44
N ALA A 158 -0.10 -6.48 -20.30
CA ALA A 158 -1.13 -6.27 -19.29
C ALA A 158 -0.90 -4.96 -18.54
N VAL A 159 -2.00 -4.37 -18.06
CA VAL A 159 -2.02 -3.12 -17.28
C VAL A 159 -2.83 -3.33 -16.01
N GLU A 160 -2.33 -2.83 -14.88
CA GLU A 160 -2.97 -3.04 -13.58
C GLU A 160 -3.23 -4.53 -13.33
N ARG A 161 -2.23 -5.38 -13.60
CA ARG A 161 -2.36 -6.82 -13.43
C ARG A 161 -2.39 -7.17 -11.96
N HIS A 162 -3.58 -7.51 -11.46
CA HIS A 162 -3.75 -7.92 -10.07
C HIS A 162 -3.08 -9.26 -9.79
N PHE A 163 -2.51 -9.36 -8.59
CA PHE A 163 -1.98 -10.61 -8.08
C PHE A 163 -2.44 -10.87 -6.64
N ARG A 164 -2.53 -12.14 -6.31
CA ARG A 164 -2.76 -12.65 -4.97
C ARG A 164 -2.02 -13.97 -4.83
N VAL A 165 -0.91 -13.95 -4.13
CA VAL A 165 0.01 -15.08 -4.00
C VAL A 165 0.10 -15.50 -2.56
N LYS A 166 0.05 -16.80 -2.31
CA LYS A 166 0.21 -17.39 -0.98
C LYS A 166 1.66 -17.85 -0.82
N LEU A 167 2.35 -17.28 0.16
CA LEU A 167 3.70 -17.64 0.59
C LEU A 167 3.57 -18.22 1.99
N GLU A 168 3.55 -19.56 2.11
CA GLU A 168 3.34 -20.27 3.37
C GLU A 168 2.11 -19.77 4.15
N ASP A 169 2.33 -18.99 5.20
CA ASP A 169 1.30 -18.43 6.06
C ASP A 169 1.02 -16.93 5.82
N VAL A 170 1.58 -16.35 4.74
CA VAL A 170 1.34 -14.98 4.28
C VAL A 170 0.63 -15.03 2.94
N VAL A 171 -0.33 -14.14 2.74
CA VAL A 171 -0.89 -13.84 1.42
C VAL A 171 -0.47 -12.42 1.06
N ILE A 172 0.27 -12.29 -0.05
CA ILE A 172 0.64 -10.99 -0.60
C ILE A 172 -0.22 -10.67 -1.81
N SER A 173 -0.78 -9.47 -1.84
CA SER A 173 -1.65 -9.00 -2.91
C SER A 173 -1.30 -7.59 -3.36
N GLY A 174 -1.61 -7.29 -4.61
CA GLY A 174 -1.35 -5.98 -5.21
C GLY A 174 -1.72 -5.93 -6.67
N SER A 175 -1.20 -4.91 -7.34
CA SER A 175 -1.33 -4.72 -8.78
C SER A 175 0.02 -4.31 -9.35
N MET A 176 0.40 -4.90 -10.48
CA MET A 176 1.56 -4.49 -11.27
C MET A 176 1.06 -3.45 -12.28
N ASP A 177 1.67 -2.26 -12.29
CA ASP A 177 1.19 -1.16 -13.13
C ASP A 177 1.18 -1.53 -14.60
N ARG A 178 2.27 -2.17 -15.07
CA ARG A 178 2.41 -2.64 -16.44
C ARG A 178 3.27 -3.90 -16.52
N VAL A 179 2.88 -4.82 -17.37
CA VAL A 179 3.63 -6.03 -17.72
C VAL A 179 3.83 -6.03 -19.23
N ASP A 180 5.07 -6.19 -19.68
CA ASP A 180 5.43 -6.37 -21.07
C ASP A 180 5.95 -7.79 -21.27
N GLU A 181 5.27 -8.58 -22.07
CA GLU A 181 5.69 -9.94 -22.44
C GLU A 181 5.87 -9.99 -23.95
N GLY A 182 7.06 -10.37 -24.40
CA GLY A 182 7.37 -10.40 -25.82
C GLY A 182 8.59 -11.27 -26.14
N PRO A 183 9.05 -11.25 -27.39
CA PRO A 183 10.23 -12.02 -27.83
C PRO A 183 11.50 -11.66 -27.08
N GLU A 184 11.60 -10.43 -26.59
CA GLU A 184 12.74 -9.92 -25.82
C GLU A 184 12.68 -10.25 -24.33
N GLY A 185 11.69 -11.04 -23.91
CA GLY A 185 11.50 -11.42 -22.53
C GLY A 185 10.32 -10.70 -21.86
N VAL A 186 10.39 -10.67 -20.52
CA VAL A 186 9.37 -10.06 -19.66
C VAL A 186 9.96 -8.87 -18.91
N ALA A 187 9.28 -7.72 -19.00
CA ALA A 187 9.56 -6.58 -18.17
C ALA A 187 8.36 -6.27 -17.25
N LEU A 188 8.65 -6.04 -15.96
CA LEU A 188 7.67 -5.51 -15.02
C LEU A 188 8.00 -4.03 -14.79
N VAL A 189 7.02 -3.18 -15.01
CA VAL A 189 7.17 -1.73 -14.94
C VAL A 189 6.32 -1.18 -13.80
N ASP A 190 6.89 -0.27 -13.05
CA ASP A 190 6.21 0.54 -12.04
C ASP A 190 6.46 2.03 -12.33
N TYR A 191 5.40 2.81 -12.40
CA TYR A 191 5.48 4.23 -12.70
C TYR A 191 5.72 5.06 -11.44
N LYS A 192 6.56 6.08 -11.54
CA LYS A 192 6.90 6.99 -10.44
C LYS A 192 6.63 8.44 -10.84
N THR A 193 6.09 9.21 -9.90
CA THR A 193 5.86 10.66 -10.04
C THR A 193 6.86 11.50 -9.26
N SER A 194 7.90 10.88 -8.71
CA SER A 194 9.06 11.60 -8.19
C SER A 194 9.99 11.97 -9.34
N GLU A 195 10.71 13.05 -9.19
CA GLU A 195 11.71 13.47 -10.18
C GLU A 195 13.01 12.65 -9.99
N LYS A 196 13.57 12.21 -11.08
CA LYS A 196 14.93 11.68 -11.20
C LYS A 196 15.56 12.31 -12.45
N ASP A 197 16.73 12.82 -12.28
CA ASP A 197 17.49 13.54 -13.30
C ASP A 197 18.74 12.76 -13.78
N ASP A 198 18.93 11.55 -13.29
CA ASP A 198 20.14 10.76 -13.47
C ASP A 198 19.78 9.27 -13.62
N GLU A 199 20.15 8.68 -14.74
CA GLU A 199 19.84 7.28 -15.09
C GLU A 199 20.53 6.29 -14.13
N GLU A 200 21.76 6.55 -13.71
CA GLU A 200 22.48 5.66 -12.80
C GLU A 200 21.78 5.59 -11.43
N LYS A 201 21.34 6.74 -10.93
CA LYS A 201 20.53 6.80 -9.70
C LYS A 201 19.15 6.15 -9.87
N ALA A 202 18.57 6.20 -11.06
CA ALA A 202 17.32 5.53 -11.35
C ALA A 202 17.49 4.01 -11.38
N ASP A 203 18.57 3.51 -11.99
CA ASP A 203 18.94 2.09 -11.99
C ASP A 203 19.21 1.58 -10.58
N GLU A 204 19.95 2.36 -9.77
CA GLU A 204 20.17 2.02 -8.37
C GLU A 204 18.85 1.93 -7.59
N ALA A 205 17.92 2.85 -7.85
CA ALA A 205 16.60 2.82 -7.25
C ALA A 205 15.80 1.57 -7.69
N SER A 206 15.87 1.19 -8.96
CA SER A 206 15.28 -0.06 -9.47
C SER A 206 15.87 -1.28 -8.78
N ARG A 207 17.21 -1.37 -8.68
CA ARG A 207 17.89 -2.47 -7.99
C ARG A 207 17.48 -2.61 -6.53
N LYS A 208 17.24 -1.50 -5.83
CA LYS A 208 16.86 -1.47 -4.40
C LYS A 208 15.36 -1.55 -4.15
N SER A 209 14.55 -1.49 -5.18
CA SER A 209 13.08 -1.44 -5.03
C SER A 209 12.51 -2.74 -4.47
N LEU A 210 12.01 -2.69 -3.24
CA LEU A 210 11.25 -3.80 -2.65
C LEU A 210 9.94 -4.02 -3.42
N GLN A 211 9.29 -2.96 -3.91
CA GLN A 211 8.07 -3.05 -4.69
C GLN A 211 8.26 -3.89 -5.96
N LEU A 212 9.29 -3.59 -6.76
CA LEU A 212 9.63 -4.39 -7.94
C LEU A 212 10.01 -5.82 -7.58
N SER A 213 10.67 -6.03 -6.45
CA SER A 213 11.03 -7.36 -5.97
C SER A 213 9.80 -8.18 -5.56
N VAL A 214 8.81 -7.54 -4.94
CA VAL A 214 7.48 -8.13 -4.65
C VAL A 214 6.72 -8.45 -5.92
N TYR A 215 6.76 -7.57 -6.93
CA TYR A 215 6.14 -7.83 -8.23
C TYR A 215 6.80 -9.04 -8.93
N ALA A 216 8.13 -9.10 -8.93
CA ALA A 216 8.87 -10.20 -9.53
C ALA A 216 8.58 -11.54 -8.84
N LEU A 217 8.54 -11.55 -7.51
CA LEU A 217 8.13 -12.71 -6.71
C LEU A 217 6.71 -13.16 -7.09
N ALA A 218 5.76 -12.23 -7.11
CA ALA A 218 4.37 -12.53 -7.47
C ALA A 218 4.26 -13.03 -8.92
N TYR A 219 4.98 -12.42 -9.85
CA TYR A 219 5.01 -12.85 -11.25
C TYR A 219 5.55 -14.29 -11.38
N ARG A 220 6.67 -14.60 -10.70
CA ARG A 220 7.23 -15.96 -10.68
C ARG A 220 6.25 -16.99 -10.15
N GLU A 221 5.58 -16.71 -9.03
CA GLU A 221 4.59 -17.62 -8.44
C GLU A 221 3.38 -17.85 -9.34
N MET A 222 2.99 -16.84 -10.14
CA MET A 222 1.85 -16.94 -11.06
C MET A 222 2.19 -17.58 -12.39
N SER A 223 3.40 -17.35 -12.92
CA SER A 223 3.79 -17.73 -14.29
C SER A 223 4.78 -18.90 -14.35
N GLY A 224 5.41 -19.25 -13.23
CA GLY A 224 6.46 -20.26 -13.14
C GLY A 224 7.82 -19.81 -13.69
N ARG A 225 7.99 -18.54 -14.06
CA ARG A 225 9.25 -17.99 -14.59
C ARG A 225 9.56 -16.61 -13.98
N LEU A 226 10.85 -16.26 -13.94
CA LEU A 226 11.27 -14.91 -13.56
C LEU A 226 10.99 -13.91 -14.68
N PRO A 227 10.71 -12.64 -14.36
CA PRO A 227 10.82 -11.56 -15.33
C PRO A 227 12.32 -11.33 -15.68
N ASP A 228 12.59 -10.89 -16.90
CA ASP A 228 13.95 -10.60 -17.35
C ASP A 228 14.41 -9.22 -16.87
N ARG A 229 13.48 -8.25 -16.82
CA ARG A 229 13.77 -6.86 -16.43
C ARG A 229 12.73 -6.32 -15.44
N LEU A 230 13.22 -5.42 -14.58
CA LEU A 230 12.39 -4.65 -13.64
C LEU A 230 12.68 -3.16 -13.87
N GLU A 231 11.63 -2.37 -14.07
CA GLU A 231 11.75 -0.98 -14.48
C GLU A 231 10.99 -0.03 -13.56
N LEU A 232 11.63 1.04 -13.13
CA LEU A 232 10.99 2.23 -12.56
C LEU A 232 10.94 3.31 -13.63
N ARG A 233 9.76 3.68 -14.09
CA ARG A 233 9.59 4.73 -15.10
C ARG A 233 9.12 6.02 -14.45
N TYR A 234 9.97 7.04 -14.50
CA TYR A 234 9.70 8.35 -13.93
C TYR A 234 8.95 9.21 -14.93
N VAL A 235 7.63 9.34 -14.74
CA VAL A 235 6.75 9.99 -15.73
C VAL A 235 7.12 11.46 -15.96
N LEU A 236 7.53 12.18 -14.90
CA LEU A 236 7.86 13.59 -14.97
C LEU A 236 9.17 13.90 -15.77
N THR A 237 10.10 12.98 -15.80
CA THR A 237 11.41 13.20 -16.45
C THR A 237 11.63 12.30 -17.66
N GLY A 238 10.80 11.28 -17.82
CA GLY A 238 10.95 10.29 -18.88
C GLY A 238 12.09 9.29 -18.68
N ILE A 239 12.84 9.40 -17.56
CA ILE A 239 13.94 8.50 -17.24
C ILE A 239 13.37 7.14 -16.81
N ALA A 240 14.06 6.07 -17.21
CA ALA A 240 13.78 4.72 -16.77
C ALA A 240 14.99 4.17 -16.00
N GLY A 241 14.76 3.72 -14.77
CA GLY A 241 15.72 2.95 -14.02
C GLY A 241 15.49 1.46 -14.24
N VAL A 242 16.49 0.76 -14.75
CA VAL A 242 16.39 -0.65 -15.15
C VAL A 242 17.28 -1.52 -14.27
N SER A 243 16.79 -2.71 -13.97
CA SER A 243 17.58 -3.74 -13.28
C SER A 243 17.15 -5.13 -13.69
N ASP A 244 18.07 -6.08 -13.63
CA ASP A 244 17.82 -7.49 -13.85
C ASP A 244 17.09 -8.12 -12.65
N CYS A 245 16.46 -9.26 -12.91
CA CYS A 245 15.82 -10.06 -11.90
C CYS A 245 16.44 -11.46 -11.83
N GLY A 246 17.13 -11.75 -10.72
CA GLY A 246 17.68 -13.08 -10.44
C GLY A 246 17.04 -13.74 -9.21
N GLU A 247 17.31 -15.03 -9.03
CA GLU A 247 16.80 -15.81 -7.88
C GLU A 247 17.21 -15.21 -6.54
N ASP A 248 18.40 -14.62 -6.43
CA ASP A 248 18.86 -13.95 -5.21
C ASP A 248 17.95 -12.80 -4.81
N ARG A 249 17.42 -12.05 -5.78
CA ARG A 249 16.50 -10.94 -5.53
C ARG A 249 15.18 -11.45 -4.99
N ILE A 250 14.68 -12.54 -5.54
CA ILE A 250 13.46 -13.19 -5.11
C ILE A 250 13.62 -13.77 -3.70
N ALA A 251 14.73 -14.45 -3.43
CA ALA A 251 15.03 -14.99 -2.10
C ALA A 251 15.10 -13.89 -1.04
N LYS A 252 15.73 -12.74 -1.36
CA LYS A 252 15.78 -11.57 -0.45
C LYS A 252 14.40 -10.98 -0.21
N ALA A 253 13.57 -10.87 -1.26
CA ALA A 253 12.20 -10.37 -1.11
C ALA A 253 11.36 -11.29 -0.24
N HIS A 254 11.45 -12.60 -0.47
CA HIS A 254 10.76 -13.61 0.34
C HIS A 254 11.19 -13.54 1.80
N ALA A 255 12.49 -13.57 2.08
CA ALA A 255 13.03 -13.45 3.44
C ALA A 255 12.58 -12.16 4.14
N LYS A 256 12.51 -11.05 3.40
CA LYS A 256 12.05 -9.77 3.94
C LYS A 256 10.57 -9.78 4.28
N ILE A 257 9.74 -10.37 3.45
CA ILE A 257 8.30 -10.55 3.71
C ILE A 257 8.10 -11.40 4.96
N GLU A 258 8.85 -12.50 5.08
CA GLU A 258 8.79 -13.41 6.21
C GLU A 258 9.27 -12.74 7.51
N GLU A 259 10.40 -12.02 7.49
CA GLU A 259 10.90 -11.23 8.63
C GLU A 259 9.82 -10.28 9.16
N ILE A 260 9.20 -9.52 8.26
CA ILE A 260 8.14 -8.56 8.62
C ILE A 260 6.90 -9.31 9.15
N ALA A 261 6.50 -10.40 8.53
CA ALA A 261 5.35 -11.18 8.96
C ALA A 261 5.54 -11.77 10.38
N VAL A 262 6.73 -12.32 10.66
CA VAL A 262 7.10 -12.80 11.99
C VAL A 262 7.06 -11.67 13.02
N ALA A 263 7.60 -10.50 12.69
CA ALA A 263 7.62 -9.37 13.58
C ALA A 263 6.21 -8.81 13.85
N ILE A 264 5.35 -8.74 12.83
CA ILE A 264 3.94 -8.33 12.98
C ILE A 264 3.20 -9.30 13.90
N ARG A 265 3.39 -10.61 13.72
CA ARG A 265 2.76 -11.63 14.57
C ARG A 265 3.26 -11.62 16.01
N ALA A 266 4.50 -11.23 16.21
CA ALA A 266 5.09 -11.01 17.52
C ALA A 266 4.73 -9.65 18.12
N GLU A 267 3.84 -8.89 17.47
CA GLU A 267 3.40 -7.55 17.88
C GLU A 267 4.55 -6.56 18.13
N LYS A 268 5.64 -6.71 17.37
CA LYS A 268 6.78 -5.80 17.41
C LYS A 268 6.44 -4.50 16.68
N PHE A 269 5.90 -3.54 17.42
CA PHE A 269 5.40 -2.28 16.88
C PHE A 269 6.08 -1.06 17.49
N GLU A 270 7.36 -1.15 17.83
CA GLU A 270 8.13 -0.04 18.35
C GLU A 270 8.18 1.11 17.34
N ALA A 271 8.04 2.34 17.85
CA ALA A 271 8.16 3.51 17.00
C ALA A 271 9.61 3.72 16.57
N LEU A 272 9.80 4.17 15.34
CA LEU A 272 11.08 4.59 14.79
C LEU A 272 11.01 6.09 14.45
N PRO A 273 11.04 6.98 15.47
CA PRO A 273 10.90 8.41 15.28
C PRO A 273 12.12 8.96 14.51
N ASP A 274 11.83 9.71 13.46
CA ASP A 274 12.79 10.41 12.63
C ASP A 274 12.14 11.70 12.11
N ALA A 275 12.81 12.85 12.27
CA ALA A 275 12.21 14.14 11.96
C ALA A 275 11.74 14.24 10.49
N ARG A 276 12.50 13.70 9.53
CA ARG A 276 12.15 13.71 8.12
C ARG A 276 10.97 12.79 7.82
N LYS A 277 11.00 11.56 8.34
CA LYS A 277 9.91 10.59 8.14
C LYS A 277 8.63 11.05 8.85
N CYS A 278 8.75 11.56 10.08
CA CYS A 278 7.60 12.02 10.86
C CYS A 278 6.93 13.25 10.26
N SER A 279 7.69 14.18 9.66
CA SER A 279 7.13 15.40 9.04
C SER A 279 6.13 15.12 7.91
N ILE A 280 6.26 13.98 7.23
CA ILE A 280 5.40 13.55 6.12
C ILE A 280 4.52 12.36 6.48
N CYS A 281 4.53 11.93 7.74
CA CYS A 281 3.78 10.75 8.16
C CYS A 281 2.29 11.05 8.32
N ALA A 282 1.44 10.26 7.67
CA ALA A 282 -0.01 10.39 7.78
C ALA A 282 -0.53 10.21 9.22
N CYS A 283 0.20 9.47 10.06
CA CYS A 283 -0.17 9.26 11.46
C CYS A 283 0.30 10.38 12.39
N ARG A 284 1.05 11.38 11.92
CA ARG A 284 1.60 12.45 12.75
C ARG A 284 0.57 13.09 13.69
N PRO A 285 -0.65 13.44 13.25
CA PRO A 285 -1.63 14.11 14.12
C PRO A 285 -2.07 13.30 15.34
N ILE A 286 -1.91 11.97 15.29
CA ILE A 286 -2.36 11.03 16.34
C ILE A 286 -1.18 10.26 16.96
N CYS A 287 0.03 10.47 16.48
CA CYS A 287 1.22 9.75 16.91
C CYS A 287 1.85 10.42 18.13
N ARG A 288 1.88 9.71 19.28
CA ARG A 288 2.52 10.21 20.51
C ARG A 288 4.05 10.11 20.48
N GLU A 289 4.58 9.31 19.55
CA GLU A 289 6.02 9.04 19.37
C GLU A 289 6.63 9.88 18.24
N SER A 290 5.91 10.91 17.75
CA SER A 290 6.41 11.75 16.66
C SER A 290 7.63 12.54 17.08
N ALA A 291 8.66 12.59 16.20
CA ALA A 291 9.85 13.41 16.39
C ALA A 291 9.65 14.91 16.07
N VAL A 292 8.45 15.29 15.58
CA VAL A 292 8.10 16.67 15.17
C VAL A 292 6.66 16.99 15.49
#